data_2c1694063b8a1f3081c9f90c8d0f8ad1
#
_entry.id   2c1694063b8a1f3081c9f90c8d0f8ad1
#
_cell.length_a   1.000
_cell.length_b   1.000
_cell.length_c   1.000
_cell.angle_alpha   90.00
_cell.angle_beta   90.00
_cell.angle_gamma   90.00
#
_symmetry.space_group_name_H-M   'P 1'
#
loop_
_entity.id
_entity.type
_entity.pdbx_description
1 polymer ?
#
loop_
_entity_poly.entity_id
_entity_poly.type
_entity_poly.pdbx_seq_one_letter_code
_entity_poly.pdbx_strand_id
1 'polypeptide(L)'
;MPRVSAVLIAQNEEGRIEAALRSVAFCDEVLVVDGGSTDATRDLVTAMQVRLIERPFDGFVAQKNFAIAQARHDVVLSLDADEEVSHLLRREIQDVCAGETLPQSGYRIPRITHYLGREIRGTDWYPDWQLRLFDRRAGRFKGDLVHESVKVDGEVGRLKGEIIHRPYRDEADHLRRIDRYTTLWAETAHRGGRRAWPGFGEAAAFFAFLRNYLFKGGIFLGSAGLTVSRMNALYVRQKFVKLKALEGRR
;
A
#
# COMPACT_ATOMS: atom_id res chain seq x y z
N MET A 1 -25.56 12.24 8.70
CA MET A 1 -24.35 11.38 8.77
C MET A 1 -23.61 11.49 7.45
N PRO A 2 -22.31 11.75 7.45
CA PRO A 2 -21.52 11.73 6.22
C PRO A 2 -21.58 10.34 5.59
N ARG A 3 -21.88 10.31 4.31
CA ARG A 3 -21.84 9.08 3.50
C ARG A 3 -20.42 8.82 3.05
N VAL A 4 -20.03 7.55 3.01
CA VAL A 4 -18.67 7.13 2.67
C VAL A 4 -18.65 6.43 1.31
N SER A 5 -17.77 6.91 0.42
CA SER A 5 -17.41 6.20 -0.80
C SER A 5 -16.09 5.45 -0.60
N ALA A 6 -16.13 4.11 -0.65
CA ALA A 6 -14.92 3.32 -0.77
C ALA A 6 -14.45 3.35 -2.24
N VAL A 7 -13.22 3.78 -2.49
CA VAL A 7 -12.63 3.84 -3.82
C VAL A 7 -11.40 2.94 -3.88
N LEU A 8 -11.39 2.01 -4.84
CA LEU A 8 -10.30 1.08 -5.04
C LEU A 8 -9.72 1.25 -6.45
N ILE A 9 -8.43 1.05 -6.58
CA ILE A 9 -7.78 0.87 -7.87
C ILE A 9 -7.36 -0.59 -8.01
N ALA A 10 -7.53 -1.18 -9.19
CA ALA A 10 -7.22 -2.59 -9.44
C ALA A 10 -6.50 -2.77 -10.78
N GLN A 11 -5.58 -3.74 -10.84
CA GLN A 11 -5.02 -4.27 -12.08
C GLN A 11 -4.50 -5.68 -11.86
N ASN A 12 -5.17 -6.69 -12.43
CA ASN A 12 -4.82 -8.12 -12.29
C ASN A 12 -4.83 -8.61 -10.82
N GLU A 13 -5.96 -8.40 -10.14
CA GLU A 13 -6.17 -8.71 -8.72
C GLU A 13 -7.27 -9.75 -8.49
N GLU A 14 -7.53 -10.66 -9.44
CA GLU A 14 -8.59 -11.69 -9.35
C GLU A 14 -8.56 -12.51 -8.06
N GLY A 15 -7.37 -12.75 -7.49
CA GLY A 15 -7.22 -13.52 -6.25
C GLY A 15 -7.48 -12.74 -4.95
N ARG A 16 -7.71 -11.41 -5.00
CA ARG A 16 -7.80 -10.56 -3.79
C ARG A 16 -8.95 -9.57 -3.82
N ILE A 17 -9.38 -9.15 -5.01
CA ILE A 17 -10.39 -8.10 -5.16
C ILE A 17 -11.69 -8.41 -4.43
N GLU A 18 -12.14 -9.67 -4.42
CA GLU A 18 -13.38 -10.07 -3.78
C GLU A 18 -13.35 -9.84 -2.26
N ALA A 19 -12.24 -10.19 -1.59
CA ALA A 19 -12.07 -9.98 -0.15
C ALA A 19 -12.02 -8.48 0.18
N ALA A 20 -11.32 -7.68 -0.61
CA ALA A 20 -11.29 -6.23 -0.49
C ALA A 20 -12.69 -5.62 -0.59
N LEU A 21 -13.47 -5.98 -1.62
CA LEU A 21 -14.83 -5.49 -1.83
C LEU A 21 -15.79 -5.90 -0.72
N ARG A 22 -15.74 -7.14 -0.24
CA ARG A 22 -16.53 -7.61 0.91
C ARG A 22 -16.23 -6.81 2.16
N SER A 23 -14.97 -6.44 2.39
CA SER A 23 -14.55 -5.71 3.57
C SER A 23 -15.10 -4.29 3.64
N VAL A 24 -15.41 -3.67 2.49
CA VAL A 24 -15.94 -2.30 2.37
C VAL A 24 -17.44 -2.24 2.02
N ALA A 25 -18.13 -3.37 1.97
CA ALA A 25 -19.56 -3.44 1.63
C ALA A 25 -20.47 -2.67 2.59
N PHE A 26 -19.95 -2.17 3.72
CA PHE A 26 -20.65 -1.31 4.67
C PHE A 26 -20.67 0.17 4.25
N CYS A 27 -19.87 0.57 3.25
CA CYS A 27 -19.85 1.92 2.73
C CYS A 27 -21.08 2.20 1.86
N ASP A 28 -21.49 3.46 1.76
CA ASP A 28 -22.66 3.89 0.97
C ASP A 28 -22.42 3.78 -0.54
N GLU A 29 -21.19 3.81 -0.96
CA GLU A 29 -20.74 3.56 -2.32
C GLU A 29 -19.45 2.73 -2.31
N VAL A 30 -19.34 1.79 -3.24
CA VAL A 30 -18.08 1.13 -3.57
C VAL A 30 -17.81 1.33 -5.06
N LEU A 31 -16.62 1.84 -5.37
CA LEU A 31 -16.16 2.13 -6.72
C LEU A 31 -14.80 1.48 -6.97
N VAL A 32 -14.67 0.76 -8.07
CA VAL A 32 -13.39 0.24 -8.56
C VAL A 32 -13.01 0.96 -9.85
N VAL A 33 -11.77 1.42 -9.93
CA VAL A 33 -11.15 1.91 -11.17
C VAL A 33 -10.13 0.86 -11.62
N ASP A 34 -10.45 0.19 -12.71
CA ASP A 34 -9.61 -0.86 -13.30
C ASP A 34 -8.58 -0.26 -14.26
N GLY A 35 -7.31 -0.64 -14.05
CA GLY A 35 -6.15 -0.16 -14.82
C GLY A 35 -5.87 -0.91 -16.12
N GLY A 36 -6.83 -1.70 -16.63
CA GLY A 36 -6.66 -2.57 -17.79
C GLY A 36 -6.31 -4.00 -17.41
N SER A 37 -7.07 -4.60 -16.48
CA SER A 37 -6.92 -6.01 -16.11
C SER A 37 -7.18 -6.94 -17.30
N THR A 38 -6.40 -8.02 -17.35
CA THR A 38 -6.47 -9.08 -18.35
C THR A 38 -6.86 -10.44 -17.74
N ASP A 39 -7.02 -10.49 -16.43
CA ASP A 39 -7.52 -11.63 -15.65
C ASP A 39 -9.02 -11.46 -15.31
N ALA A 40 -9.56 -12.29 -14.42
CA ALA A 40 -10.97 -12.26 -14.03
C ALA A 40 -11.36 -11.07 -13.11
N THR A 41 -10.48 -10.11 -12.83
CA THR A 41 -10.74 -8.99 -11.91
C THR A 41 -12.03 -8.25 -12.24
N ARG A 42 -12.24 -7.87 -13.51
CA ARG A 42 -13.42 -7.10 -13.93
C ARG A 42 -14.72 -7.89 -13.82
N ASP A 43 -14.66 -9.18 -14.16
CA ASP A 43 -15.82 -10.06 -14.07
C ASP A 43 -16.25 -10.24 -12.62
N LEU A 44 -15.31 -10.40 -11.69
CA LEU A 44 -15.57 -10.49 -10.25
C LEU A 44 -16.19 -9.20 -9.70
N VAL A 45 -15.68 -8.03 -10.08
CA VAL A 45 -16.24 -6.73 -9.66
C VAL A 45 -17.67 -6.58 -10.17
N THR A 46 -17.92 -6.93 -11.42
CA THR A 46 -19.24 -6.86 -12.05
C THR A 46 -20.24 -7.83 -11.41
N ALA A 47 -19.81 -9.07 -11.13
CA ALA A 47 -20.63 -10.07 -10.44
C ALA A 47 -21.05 -9.63 -9.01
N MET A 48 -20.24 -8.83 -8.34
CA MET A 48 -20.56 -8.23 -7.04
C MET A 48 -21.43 -6.97 -7.13
N GLN A 49 -21.86 -6.57 -8.33
CA GLN A 49 -22.66 -5.36 -8.59
C GLN A 49 -22.01 -4.07 -8.08
N VAL A 50 -20.68 -4.03 -8.06
CA VAL A 50 -19.90 -2.86 -7.70
C VAL A 50 -19.72 -1.97 -8.92
N ARG A 51 -19.75 -0.65 -8.71
CA ARG A 51 -19.49 0.32 -9.77
C ARG A 51 -18.07 0.18 -10.28
N LEU A 52 -17.91 -0.15 -11.56
CA LEU A 52 -16.64 -0.32 -12.26
C LEU A 52 -16.42 0.80 -13.26
N ILE A 53 -15.23 1.38 -13.28
CA ILE A 53 -14.76 2.31 -14.32
C ILE A 53 -13.45 1.76 -14.87
N GLU A 54 -13.41 1.56 -16.18
CA GLU A 54 -12.18 1.20 -16.88
C GLU A 54 -11.42 2.46 -17.27
N ARG A 55 -10.14 2.52 -16.94
CA ARG A 55 -9.25 3.63 -17.27
C ARG A 55 -7.83 3.11 -17.41
N PRO A 56 -7.17 3.30 -18.57
CA PRO A 56 -5.78 2.92 -18.74
C PRO A 56 -4.91 3.46 -17.60
N PHE A 57 -4.03 2.62 -17.08
CA PHE A 57 -3.17 3.00 -15.97
C PHE A 57 -2.09 4.00 -16.43
N ASP A 58 -2.10 5.19 -15.84
CA ASP A 58 -1.16 6.29 -16.13
C ASP A 58 -0.32 6.71 -14.90
N GLY A 59 -0.29 5.85 -13.88
CA GLY A 59 0.42 6.04 -12.63
C GLY A 59 -0.49 6.05 -11.41
N PHE A 60 0.07 5.68 -10.25
CA PHE A 60 -0.70 5.49 -9.02
C PHE A 60 -1.39 6.78 -8.55
N VAL A 61 -0.68 7.92 -8.56
CA VAL A 61 -1.24 9.21 -8.12
C VAL A 61 -2.41 9.63 -9.01
N ALA A 62 -2.25 9.52 -10.33
CA ALA A 62 -3.29 9.88 -11.28
C ALA A 62 -4.50 8.96 -11.18
N GLN A 63 -4.28 7.64 -11.07
CA GLN A 63 -5.33 6.64 -10.96
C GLN A 63 -6.14 6.81 -9.66
N LYS A 64 -5.44 6.98 -8.51
CA LYS A 64 -6.10 7.20 -7.21
C LYS A 64 -6.87 8.52 -7.17
N ASN A 65 -6.30 9.61 -7.67
CA ASN A 65 -7.00 10.89 -7.72
C ASN A 65 -8.21 10.85 -8.67
N PHE A 66 -8.12 10.14 -9.78
CA PHE A 66 -9.27 9.93 -10.65
C PHE A 66 -10.36 9.16 -9.92
N ALA A 67 -10.05 8.06 -9.23
CA ALA A 67 -11.02 7.29 -8.46
C ALA A 67 -11.73 8.16 -7.40
N ILE A 68 -10.97 8.99 -6.67
CA ILE A 68 -11.51 9.93 -5.69
C ILE A 68 -12.44 10.96 -6.35
N ALA A 69 -12.08 11.49 -7.52
CA ALA A 69 -12.90 12.45 -8.23
C ALA A 69 -14.24 11.84 -8.71
N GLN A 70 -14.27 10.52 -8.98
CA GLN A 70 -15.47 9.80 -9.40
C GLN A 70 -16.37 9.36 -8.22
N ALA A 71 -15.93 9.50 -6.98
CA ALA A 71 -16.74 9.20 -5.80
C ALA A 71 -17.98 10.08 -5.73
N ARG A 72 -19.11 9.53 -5.28
CA ARG A 72 -20.38 10.25 -5.12
C ARG A 72 -20.42 11.06 -3.82
N HIS A 73 -19.67 10.65 -2.81
CA HIS A 73 -19.68 11.27 -1.49
C HIS A 73 -18.35 11.95 -1.20
N ASP A 74 -18.40 12.96 -0.31
CA ASP A 74 -17.23 13.76 0.03
C ASP A 74 -16.26 13.03 0.94
N VAL A 75 -16.75 12.11 1.80
CA VAL A 75 -15.89 11.27 2.62
C VAL A 75 -15.47 10.05 1.80
N VAL A 76 -14.18 9.88 1.65
CA VAL A 76 -13.59 8.82 0.84
C VAL A 76 -12.72 7.91 1.72
N LEU A 77 -12.94 6.60 1.59
CA LEU A 77 -12.04 5.56 2.04
C LEU A 77 -11.28 5.01 0.83
N SER A 78 -9.99 5.33 0.71
CA SER A 78 -9.17 4.87 -0.42
C SER A 78 -8.38 3.62 -0.06
N LEU A 79 -8.55 2.54 -0.81
CA LEU A 79 -7.86 1.27 -0.63
C LEU A 79 -7.22 0.80 -1.93
N ASP A 80 -6.22 -0.05 -1.80
CA ASP A 80 -5.69 -0.84 -2.91
C ASP A 80 -6.44 -2.19 -2.97
N ALA A 81 -6.49 -2.84 -4.12
CA ALA A 81 -7.26 -4.07 -4.32
C ALA A 81 -6.74 -5.30 -3.51
N ASP A 82 -5.56 -5.18 -2.91
CA ASP A 82 -4.94 -6.16 -2.01
C ASP A 82 -5.03 -5.76 -0.52
N GLU A 83 -5.92 -4.78 -0.21
CA GLU A 83 -6.16 -4.28 1.13
C GLU A 83 -7.60 -4.56 1.59
N GLU A 84 -7.78 -4.92 2.86
CA GLU A 84 -9.05 -5.23 3.50
C GLU A 84 -9.24 -4.39 4.77
N VAL A 85 -10.46 -3.97 5.06
CA VAL A 85 -10.83 -3.29 6.30
C VAL A 85 -11.08 -4.32 7.41
N SER A 86 -10.36 -4.23 8.53
CA SER A 86 -10.62 -5.08 9.70
C SER A 86 -11.97 -4.76 10.36
N HIS A 87 -12.51 -5.71 11.13
CA HIS A 87 -13.78 -5.51 11.85
C HIS A 87 -13.73 -4.32 12.83
N LEU A 88 -12.59 -4.12 13.49
CA LEU A 88 -12.41 -2.97 14.39
C LEU A 88 -12.40 -1.67 13.59
N LEU A 89 -11.65 -1.63 12.48
CA LEU A 89 -11.59 -0.44 11.62
C LEU A 89 -12.95 -0.07 11.06
N ARG A 90 -13.74 -1.07 10.64
CA ARG A 90 -15.12 -0.85 10.18
C ARG A 90 -15.96 -0.10 11.23
N ARG A 91 -15.93 -0.57 12.50
CA ARG A 91 -16.67 0.07 13.58
C ARG A 91 -16.21 1.50 13.81
N GLU A 92 -14.89 1.72 13.89
CA GLU A 92 -14.35 3.06 14.09
C GLU A 92 -14.69 4.02 12.94
N ILE A 93 -14.72 3.55 11.68
CA ILE A 93 -15.17 4.36 10.54
C ILE A 93 -16.64 4.73 10.71
N GLN A 94 -17.50 3.78 11.08
CA GLN A 94 -18.91 4.03 11.34
C GLN A 94 -19.11 5.03 12.48
N ASP A 95 -18.34 4.91 13.57
CA ASP A 95 -18.40 5.80 14.73
C ASP A 95 -17.99 7.25 14.38
N VAL A 96 -16.88 7.44 13.65
CA VAL A 96 -16.45 8.80 13.26
C VAL A 96 -17.37 9.43 12.22
N CYS A 97 -18.13 8.63 11.48
CA CYS A 97 -19.15 9.08 10.54
C CYS A 97 -20.54 9.21 11.14
N ALA A 98 -20.74 8.91 12.44
CA ALA A 98 -22.05 8.97 13.08
C ALA A 98 -22.58 10.41 13.29
N GLY A 99 -21.70 11.43 13.31
CA GLY A 99 -22.04 12.84 13.44
C GLY A 99 -22.62 13.45 12.16
N GLU A 100 -22.73 14.78 12.13
CA GLU A 100 -23.15 15.52 10.93
C GLU A 100 -22.00 15.71 9.94
N THR A 101 -20.78 15.83 10.44
CA THR A 101 -19.54 15.99 9.65
C THR A 101 -18.44 15.10 10.21
N LEU A 102 -17.39 14.86 9.42
CA LEU A 102 -16.18 14.25 9.95
C LEU A 102 -15.54 15.16 11.00
N PRO A 103 -15.19 14.65 12.20
CA PRO A 103 -14.50 15.41 13.23
C PRO A 103 -13.13 15.96 12.81
N GLN A 104 -12.45 15.27 11.89
CA GLN A 104 -11.13 15.61 11.37
C GLN A 104 -11.15 15.61 9.84
N SER A 105 -10.25 16.35 9.18
CA SER A 105 -10.15 16.37 7.71
C SER A 105 -9.70 15.03 7.13
N GLY A 106 -9.09 14.17 7.94
CA GLY A 106 -8.70 12.81 7.56
C GLY A 106 -8.18 11.99 8.72
N TYR A 107 -8.02 10.70 8.49
CA TYR A 107 -7.57 9.74 9.50
C TYR A 107 -6.46 8.87 8.98
N ARG A 108 -5.40 8.73 9.80
CA ARG A 108 -4.35 7.73 9.60
C ARG A 108 -4.79 6.41 10.20
N ILE A 109 -4.57 5.37 9.45
CA ILE A 109 -4.95 4.00 9.77
C ILE A 109 -3.68 3.15 9.72
N PRO A 110 -3.39 2.32 10.74
CA PRO A 110 -2.25 1.42 10.68
C PRO A 110 -2.54 0.29 9.68
N ARG A 111 -1.58 0.03 8.80
CA ARG A 111 -1.65 -1.07 7.85
C ARG A 111 -0.77 -2.22 8.34
N ILE A 112 -1.36 -3.41 8.42
CA ILE A 112 -0.69 -4.64 8.81
C ILE A 112 -0.48 -5.53 7.61
N THR A 113 0.75 -5.91 7.35
CA THR A 113 1.07 -6.83 6.26
C THR A 113 0.86 -8.28 6.71
N HIS A 114 0.05 -9.01 5.94
CA HIS A 114 -0.04 -10.46 6.02
C HIS A 114 0.93 -11.07 5.00
N TYR A 115 2.02 -11.62 5.48
CA TYR A 115 3.03 -12.25 4.64
C TYR A 115 2.86 -13.76 4.68
N LEU A 116 2.46 -14.36 3.54
CA LEU A 116 2.25 -15.80 3.39
C LEU A 116 1.40 -16.40 4.53
N GLY A 117 0.27 -15.74 4.84
CA GLY A 117 -0.69 -16.19 5.85
C GLY A 117 -0.35 -15.80 7.29
N ARG A 118 0.72 -15.04 7.54
CA ARG A 118 1.11 -14.60 8.88
C ARG A 118 1.13 -13.07 9.01
N GLU A 119 0.58 -12.56 10.09
CA GLU A 119 0.64 -11.14 10.44
C GLU A 119 2.06 -10.74 10.83
N ILE A 120 2.54 -9.63 10.25
CA ILE A 120 3.86 -9.08 10.55
C ILE A 120 3.71 -7.85 11.45
N ARG A 121 3.67 -8.07 12.76
CA ARG A 121 3.56 -7.01 13.80
C ARG A 121 4.94 -6.55 14.29
N GLY A 122 5.85 -6.33 13.37
CA GLY A 122 7.21 -5.91 13.67
C GLY A 122 7.99 -5.68 12.40
N THR A 123 9.31 -5.66 12.49
CA THR A 123 10.22 -5.25 11.43
C THR A 123 9.98 -3.80 10.97
N ASP A 124 10.44 -3.40 9.80
CA ASP A 124 10.11 -2.08 9.22
C ASP A 124 8.70 -2.05 8.60
N TRP A 125 7.95 -3.16 8.65
CA TRP A 125 6.64 -3.27 8.01
C TRP A 125 5.48 -2.90 8.93
N TYR A 126 5.71 -2.75 10.24
CA TYR A 126 4.65 -2.39 11.19
C TYR A 126 5.18 -1.50 12.33
N PRO A 127 4.41 -0.47 12.75
CA PRO A 127 3.19 0.03 12.13
C PRO A 127 3.47 0.87 10.87
N ASP A 128 2.71 0.61 9.80
CA ASP A 128 2.74 1.40 8.57
C ASP A 128 1.50 2.31 8.53
N TRP A 129 1.65 3.57 8.93
CA TRP A 129 0.55 4.52 9.06
C TRP A 129 0.18 5.15 7.72
N GLN A 130 -1.01 4.81 7.19
CA GLN A 130 -1.54 5.30 5.94
C GLN A 130 -2.72 6.25 6.17
N LEU A 131 -2.75 7.41 5.52
CA LEU A 131 -3.93 8.28 5.51
C LEU A 131 -4.87 7.77 4.41
N ARG A 132 -6.00 7.15 4.81
CA ARG A 132 -6.89 6.44 3.89
C ARG A 132 -8.35 6.87 3.96
N LEU A 133 -8.82 7.38 5.11
CA LEU A 133 -10.15 7.98 5.27
C LEU A 133 -10.01 9.49 5.34
N PHE A 134 -10.68 10.25 4.46
CA PHE A 134 -10.56 11.71 4.43
C PHE A 134 -11.68 12.37 3.62
N ASP A 135 -11.87 13.69 3.86
CA ASP A 135 -12.71 14.54 3.01
C ASP A 135 -11.93 14.87 1.72
N ARG A 136 -12.46 14.45 0.56
CA ARG A 136 -11.83 14.69 -0.75
C ARG A 136 -11.73 16.16 -1.14
N ARG A 137 -12.52 17.05 -0.50
CA ARG A 137 -12.46 18.49 -0.72
C ARG A 137 -11.21 19.09 -0.06
N ALA A 138 -10.75 18.47 1.04
CA ALA A 138 -9.55 18.87 1.78
C ALA A 138 -8.31 18.07 1.41
N GLY A 139 -8.45 16.89 0.74
CA GLY A 139 -7.35 15.97 0.54
C GLY A 139 -7.24 15.37 -0.87
N ARG A 140 -6.00 15.05 -1.25
CA ARG A 140 -5.67 14.33 -2.49
C ARG A 140 -4.34 13.61 -2.40
N PHE A 141 -4.13 12.62 -3.27
CA PHE A 141 -2.81 11.99 -3.42
C PHE A 141 -1.82 12.95 -4.05
N LYS A 142 -0.61 12.99 -3.49
CA LYS A 142 0.57 13.70 -4.00
C LYS A 142 1.79 12.80 -3.90
N GLY A 143 2.81 13.05 -4.69
CA GLY A 143 4.08 12.31 -4.66
C GLY A 143 4.48 11.80 -6.04
N ASP A 144 5.56 11.03 -6.08
CA ASP A 144 6.13 10.44 -7.28
C ASP A 144 5.71 8.97 -7.43
N LEU A 145 6.20 8.30 -8.48
CA LEU A 145 5.84 6.94 -8.90
C LEU A 145 5.87 5.85 -7.80
N VAL A 146 6.62 6.06 -6.72
CA VAL A 146 6.83 5.06 -5.65
C VAL A 146 6.65 5.59 -4.23
N HIS A 147 6.29 6.87 -4.06
CA HIS A 147 6.10 7.53 -2.76
C HIS A 147 4.84 8.41 -2.76
N GLU A 148 3.73 7.83 -3.23
CA GLU A 148 2.45 8.52 -3.16
C GLU A 148 1.89 8.50 -1.73
N SER A 149 1.33 9.61 -1.31
CA SER A 149 0.62 9.73 -0.03
C SER A 149 -0.49 10.76 -0.13
N VAL A 150 -1.57 10.54 0.61
CA VAL A 150 -2.62 11.55 0.75
C VAL A 150 -2.08 12.71 1.58
N LYS A 151 -2.31 13.92 1.08
CA LYS A 151 -2.12 15.17 1.82
C LYS A 151 -3.48 15.81 1.99
N VAL A 152 -3.81 16.18 3.22
CA VAL A 152 -5.04 16.91 3.56
C VAL A 152 -4.70 18.24 4.17
N ASP A 153 -5.55 19.21 3.93
CA ASP A 153 -5.53 20.51 4.59
C ASP A 153 -6.45 20.41 5.83
N GLY A 154 -5.89 20.65 7.03
CA GLY A 154 -6.57 20.54 8.31
C GLY A 154 -6.04 19.42 9.21
N GLU A 155 -6.78 19.14 10.28
CA GLU A 155 -6.37 18.19 11.31
C GLU A 155 -6.53 16.75 10.88
N VAL A 156 -5.58 15.90 11.31
CA VAL A 156 -5.54 14.48 10.98
C VAL A 156 -5.62 13.65 12.26
N GLY A 157 -6.69 12.87 12.38
CA GLY A 157 -6.90 11.91 13.45
C GLY A 157 -6.16 10.58 13.22
N ARG A 158 -6.33 9.66 14.16
CA ARG A 158 -5.84 8.27 14.05
C ARG A 158 -6.92 7.31 14.46
N LEU A 159 -7.08 6.23 13.69
CA LEU A 159 -7.87 5.06 14.06
C LEU A 159 -6.93 3.95 14.54
N LYS A 160 -7.46 3.02 15.32
CA LYS A 160 -6.71 1.90 15.90
C LYS A 160 -6.89 0.60 15.11
N GLY A 161 -8.06 0.46 14.49
CA GLY A 161 -8.36 -0.64 13.59
C GLY A 161 -7.44 -0.62 12.37
N GLU A 162 -7.16 -1.78 11.82
CA GLU A 162 -6.09 -1.96 10.84
C GLU A 162 -6.64 -2.17 9.42
N ILE A 163 -5.89 -1.72 8.44
CA ILE A 163 -5.99 -2.20 7.07
C ILE A 163 -5.12 -3.45 6.96
N ILE A 164 -5.72 -4.57 6.58
CA ILE A 164 -5.04 -5.83 6.33
C ILE A 164 -4.53 -5.80 4.88
N HIS A 165 -3.22 -5.91 4.70
CA HIS A 165 -2.58 -5.83 3.40
C HIS A 165 -1.91 -7.16 3.02
N ARG A 166 -2.26 -7.70 1.85
CA ARG A 166 -1.74 -8.97 1.34
C ARG A 166 -0.94 -8.75 0.04
N PRO A 167 0.24 -8.09 0.11
CA PRO A 167 0.94 -7.65 -1.09
C PRO A 167 1.50 -8.78 -1.94
N TYR A 168 1.85 -9.92 -1.33
CA TYR A 168 2.57 -11.00 -2.01
C TYR A 168 1.71 -12.25 -2.14
N ARG A 169 1.69 -12.84 -3.32
CA ARG A 169 1.03 -14.12 -3.60
C ARG A 169 1.85 -15.28 -3.03
N ASP A 170 3.16 -15.23 -3.24
CA ASP A 170 4.15 -16.20 -2.80
C ASP A 170 5.53 -15.55 -2.66
N GLU A 171 6.53 -16.33 -2.25
CA GLU A 171 7.91 -15.85 -2.10
C GLU A 171 8.53 -15.46 -3.46
N ALA A 172 8.19 -16.15 -4.53
CA ALA A 172 8.69 -15.83 -5.87
C ALA A 172 8.14 -14.47 -6.35
N ASP A 173 6.88 -14.16 -6.06
CA ASP A 173 6.30 -12.85 -6.34
C ASP A 173 7.03 -11.75 -5.56
N HIS A 174 7.34 -11.98 -4.27
CA HIS A 174 8.13 -11.05 -3.48
C HIS A 174 9.52 -10.80 -4.09
N LEU A 175 10.21 -11.86 -4.51
CA LEU A 175 11.53 -11.74 -5.16
C LEU A 175 11.45 -10.96 -6.48
N ARG A 176 10.43 -11.21 -7.32
CA ARG A 176 10.21 -10.43 -8.55
C ARG A 176 10.00 -8.94 -8.27
N ARG A 177 9.23 -8.62 -7.23
CA ARG A 177 9.02 -7.22 -6.81
C ARG A 177 10.30 -6.58 -6.28
N ILE A 178 11.08 -7.30 -5.47
CA ILE A 178 12.41 -6.86 -5.03
C ILE A 178 13.26 -6.53 -6.25
N ASP A 179 13.32 -7.43 -7.23
CA ASP A 179 14.11 -7.21 -8.44
C ASP A 179 13.68 -5.96 -9.19
N ARG A 180 12.37 -5.81 -9.46
CA ARG A 180 11.79 -4.66 -10.16
C ARG A 180 12.07 -3.34 -9.45
N TYR A 181 11.73 -3.24 -8.16
CA TYR A 181 11.87 -1.98 -7.42
C TYR A 181 13.32 -1.59 -7.17
N THR A 182 14.21 -2.56 -6.97
CA THR A 182 15.64 -2.27 -6.81
C THR A 182 16.29 -1.83 -8.13
N THR A 183 15.80 -2.31 -9.28
CA THR A 183 16.21 -1.84 -10.61
C THR A 183 15.80 -0.39 -10.82
N LEU A 184 14.51 -0.06 -10.61
CA LEU A 184 14.01 1.31 -10.73
C LEU A 184 14.74 2.27 -9.79
N TRP A 185 15.01 1.85 -8.56
CA TRP A 185 15.76 2.65 -7.62
C TRP A 185 17.20 2.88 -8.10
N ALA A 186 17.90 1.84 -8.57
CA ALA A 186 19.28 1.96 -9.03
C ALA A 186 19.40 2.88 -10.25
N GLU A 187 18.48 2.78 -11.21
CA GLU A 187 18.43 3.66 -12.38
C GLU A 187 18.19 5.13 -11.99
N THR A 188 17.24 5.36 -11.06
CA THR A 188 16.93 6.71 -10.57
C THR A 188 18.12 7.29 -9.80
N ALA A 189 18.75 6.50 -8.93
CA ALA A 189 19.92 6.90 -8.16
C ALA A 189 21.12 7.20 -9.07
N HIS A 190 21.33 6.36 -10.10
CA HIS A 190 22.40 6.56 -11.09
C HIS A 190 22.20 7.84 -11.90
N ARG A 191 20.97 8.09 -12.40
CA ARG A 191 20.61 9.35 -13.08
C ARG A 191 20.80 10.57 -12.19
N GLY A 192 20.55 10.45 -10.89
CA GLY A 192 20.81 11.48 -9.88
C GLY A 192 22.28 11.62 -9.47
N GLY A 193 23.22 10.94 -10.14
CA GLY A 193 24.65 11.02 -9.86
C GLY A 193 25.13 10.25 -8.62
N ARG A 194 24.24 9.47 -7.99
CA ARG A 194 24.61 8.64 -6.82
C ARG A 194 25.55 7.51 -7.24
N ARG A 195 26.55 7.22 -6.40
CA ARG A 195 27.51 6.13 -6.61
C ARG A 195 27.46 5.13 -5.46
N ALA A 196 27.79 3.88 -5.76
CA ALA A 196 27.90 2.81 -4.78
C ALA A 196 29.38 2.62 -4.40
N TRP A 197 29.70 2.75 -3.12
CA TRP A 197 31.03 2.42 -2.60
C TRP A 197 31.19 0.90 -2.48
N PRO A 198 32.39 0.36 -2.74
CA PRO A 198 32.66 -1.06 -2.53
C PRO A 198 32.32 -1.50 -1.10
N GLY A 199 31.63 -2.64 -0.95
CA GLY A 199 31.22 -3.19 0.35
C GLY A 199 30.08 -2.46 1.07
N PHE A 200 29.66 -1.28 0.58
CA PHE A 200 28.58 -0.54 1.24
C PHE A 200 27.23 -1.27 1.19
N GLY A 201 26.94 -1.95 0.08
CA GLY A 201 25.70 -2.72 -0.07
C GLY A 201 25.59 -3.87 0.92
N GLU A 202 26.67 -4.59 1.14
CA GLU A 202 26.78 -5.69 2.10
C GLU A 202 26.63 -5.19 3.55
N ALA A 203 27.36 -4.13 3.90
CA ALA A 203 27.26 -3.53 5.23
C ALA A 203 25.84 -2.99 5.50
N ALA A 204 25.25 -2.27 4.54
CA ALA A 204 23.89 -1.74 4.66
C ALA A 204 22.85 -2.86 4.79
N ALA A 205 23.01 -3.97 4.06
CA ALA A 205 22.15 -5.14 4.15
C ALA A 205 22.26 -5.84 5.51
N PHE A 206 23.47 -5.99 6.03
CA PHE A 206 23.70 -6.54 7.37
C PHE A 206 23.02 -5.69 8.45
N PHE A 207 23.19 -4.38 8.41
CA PHE A 207 22.52 -3.48 9.34
C PHE A 207 21.00 -3.48 9.17
N ALA A 208 20.49 -3.57 7.94
CA ALA A 208 19.06 -3.70 7.69
C ALA A 208 18.50 -5.00 8.29
N PHE A 209 19.23 -6.11 8.17
CA PHE A 209 18.85 -7.37 8.80
C PHE A 209 18.81 -7.24 10.33
N LEU A 210 19.89 -6.77 10.95
CA LEU A 210 19.94 -6.60 12.41
C LEU A 210 18.82 -5.68 12.92
N ARG A 211 18.62 -4.54 12.23
CA ARG A 211 17.54 -3.61 12.58
C ARG A 211 16.18 -4.28 12.57
N ASN A 212 15.85 -5.00 11.50
CA ASN A 212 14.55 -5.65 11.35
C ASN A 212 14.41 -6.83 12.33
N TYR A 213 15.41 -7.68 12.42
CA TYR A 213 15.32 -8.91 13.18
C TYR A 213 15.42 -8.68 14.69
N LEU A 214 16.38 -7.86 15.14
CA LEU A 214 16.61 -7.61 16.57
C LEU A 214 15.84 -6.37 17.06
N PHE A 215 16.10 -5.20 16.49
CA PHE A 215 15.61 -3.93 17.05
C PHE A 215 14.14 -3.63 16.71
N LYS A 216 13.61 -4.21 15.65
CA LYS A 216 12.21 -4.07 15.26
C LYS A 216 11.36 -5.31 15.56
N GLY A 217 11.84 -6.18 16.43
CA GLY A 217 11.07 -7.30 16.97
C GLY A 217 10.84 -8.48 16.00
N GLY A 218 11.58 -8.54 14.87
CA GLY A 218 11.48 -9.68 13.94
C GLY A 218 11.73 -11.03 14.60
N ILE A 219 12.62 -11.09 15.60
CA ILE A 219 12.93 -12.31 16.36
C ILE A 219 11.69 -12.90 17.05
N PHE A 220 10.74 -12.07 17.48
CA PHE A 220 9.51 -12.53 18.14
C PHE A 220 8.45 -13.05 17.15
N LEU A 221 8.66 -12.88 15.85
CA LEU A 221 7.77 -13.36 14.79
C LEU A 221 8.19 -14.74 14.23
N GLY A 222 9.17 -15.40 14.87
CA GLY A 222 9.66 -16.71 14.49
C GLY A 222 10.20 -16.76 13.06
N SER A 223 9.84 -17.81 12.31
CA SER A 223 10.31 -18.01 10.92
C SER A 223 9.87 -16.88 9.97
N ALA A 224 8.67 -16.32 10.18
CA ALA A 224 8.19 -15.22 9.35
C ALA A 224 9.04 -13.95 9.54
N GLY A 225 9.40 -13.62 10.78
CA GLY A 225 10.27 -12.47 11.06
C GLY A 225 11.68 -12.65 10.51
N LEU A 226 12.22 -13.87 10.55
CA LEU A 226 13.50 -14.18 9.93
C LEU A 226 13.43 -14.01 8.40
N THR A 227 12.39 -14.54 7.77
CA THR A 227 12.19 -14.42 6.32
C THR A 227 12.05 -12.96 5.90
N VAL A 228 11.17 -12.19 6.54
CA VAL A 228 10.98 -10.76 6.23
C VAL A 228 12.27 -9.98 6.43
N SER A 229 13.02 -10.24 7.51
CA SER A 229 14.29 -9.55 7.78
C SER A 229 15.35 -9.87 6.70
N ARG A 230 15.39 -11.11 6.21
CA ARG A 230 16.25 -11.52 5.09
C ARG A 230 15.84 -10.85 3.78
N MET A 231 14.54 -10.78 3.49
CA MET A 231 14.03 -10.11 2.28
C MET A 231 14.32 -8.61 2.30
N ASN A 232 14.17 -7.94 3.44
CA ASN A 232 14.55 -6.54 3.60
C ASN A 232 16.06 -6.32 3.40
N ALA A 233 16.89 -7.20 3.95
CA ALA A 233 18.34 -7.16 3.72
C ALA A 233 18.70 -7.39 2.24
N LEU A 234 18.05 -8.36 1.60
CA LEU A 234 18.23 -8.63 0.16
C LEU A 234 17.83 -7.40 -0.68
N TYR A 235 16.69 -6.78 -0.37
CA TYR A 235 16.25 -5.55 -1.03
C TYR A 235 17.32 -4.45 -0.93
N VAL A 236 17.84 -4.21 0.26
CA VAL A 236 18.89 -3.20 0.47
C VAL A 236 20.15 -3.55 -0.31
N ARG A 237 20.61 -4.79 -0.25
CA ARG A 237 21.79 -5.26 -0.99
C ARG A 237 21.63 -5.07 -2.49
N GLN A 238 20.50 -5.52 -3.06
CA GLN A 238 20.25 -5.45 -4.50
C GLN A 238 20.26 -4.00 -5.05
N LYS A 239 19.77 -3.03 -4.28
CA LYS A 239 19.83 -1.61 -4.66
C LYS A 239 21.28 -1.20 -4.99
N PHE A 240 22.22 -1.51 -4.13
CA PHE A 240 23.63 -1.10 -4.30
C PHE A 240 24.38 -1.97 -5.29
N VAL A 241 24.10 -3.27 -5.36
CA VAL A 241 24.66 -4.17 -6.39
C VAL A 241 24.29 -3.68 -7.79
N LYS A 242 23.01 -3.37 -8.01
CA LYS A 242 22.53 -2.86 -9.30
C LYS A 242 23.06 -1.47 -9.62
N LEU A 243 23.13 -0.57 -8.63
CA LEU A 243 23.73 0.75 -8.81
C LEU A 243 25.21 0.62 -9.24
N LYS A 244 25.96 -0.28 -8.60
CA LYS A 244 27.37 -0.53 -8.96
C LYS A 244 27.51 -1.08 -10.38
N ALA A 245 26.62 -1.98 -10.79
CA ALA A 245 26.63 -2.54 -12.14
C ALA A 245 26.36 -1.48 -13.23
N LEU A 246 25.59 -0.43 -12.94
CA LEU A 246 25.35 0.68 -13.87
C LEU A 246 26.59 1.61 -14.01
N GLU A 247 27.43 1.72 -12.97
CA GLU A 247 28.67 2.51 -13.00
C GLU A 247 29.74 1.88 -13.90
N GLY A 248 29.78 0.54 -13.99
CA GLY A 248 30.76 -0.21 -14.78
C GLY A 248 30.44 -0.34 -16.28
N ARG A 249 29.31 0.20 -16.74
CA ARG A 249 28.86 0.17 -18.15
C ARG A 249 29.24 1.41 -18.96
N ARG A 250 30.25 2.18 -18.51
CA ARG A 250 30.82 3.32 -19.27
C ARG A 250 31.94 2.87 -20.16
#